data_45fa37b79624118fa687e1fb859f4cd4
#
_entry.id   45fa37b79624118fa687e1fb859f4cd4
#
_cell.length_a   1.000
_cell.length_b   1.000
_cell.length_c   1.000
_cell.angle_alpha   90.00
_cell.angle_beta   90.00
_cell.angle_gamma   90.00
#
_symmetry.space_group_name_H-M   'P 1'
#
loop_
_entity.id
_entity.type
_entity.pdbx_description
1 polymer ?
#
loop_
_entity_poly.entity_id
_entity_poly.type
_entity_poly.pdbx_seq_one_letter_code
_entity_poly.pdbx_strand_id
1 'polypeptide(L)'
;MDTHTFFLYLLIILLAARLMGEIAVRLRAPSVIGELAAGVVLGPSLLGWLEPNEVLKLLAEIGIILLLFEVGLETDVRRLVNSGQKSLVVAIGGFFVPFALGFSLGYWIFDFSLLVSLFIGGTLTATSIGITVRVLSDLKRQQNKEGQIVLGAAVLDDVLGVVLLALLYEFSIGGGVSAVNAGKVLIFVGAFFILAPLAAKLISLLIGRFDAISEIPGLIPTSIVSLVLFFAWLAHAVGAPELLGGFAAGLALSRRFFSTLWYSPAYG
;
A
#
# COMPACT_ATOMS: atom_id res chain seq x y z
N MET A 1 -19.81 3.04 19.30
CA MET A 1 -20.77 3.07 18.16
C MET A 1 -21.65 1.84 18.25
N ASP A 2 -22.99 2.01 18.18
CA ASP A 2 -23.92 0.88 18.20
C ASP A 2 -23.90 0.14 16.87
N THR A 3 -24.25 -1.16 16.92
CA THR A 3 -24.26 -2.01 15.71
C THR A 3 -25.14 -1.45 14.59
N HIS A 4 -26.29 -0.86 14.94
CA HIS A 4 -27.20 -0.24 13.94
C HIS A 4 -26.57 0.99 13.28
N THR A 5 -25.93 1.84 14.05
CA THR A 5 -25.22 3.02 13.55
C THR A 5 -24.03 2.62 12.65
N PHE A 6 -23.34 1.54 12.99
CA PHE A 6 -22.29 1.00 12.13
C PHE A 6 -22.80 0.59 10.74
N PHE A 7 -23.87 -0.19 10.69
CA PHE A 7 -24.45 -0.61 9.40
C PHE A 7 -24.94 0.58 8.57
N LEU A 8 -25.53 1.58 9.23
CA LEU A 8 -25.98 2.80 8.55
C LEU A 8 -24.78 3.58 7.99
N TYR A 9 -23.71 3.75 8.76
CA TYR A 9 -22.49 4.41 8.31
C TYR A 9 -21.87 3.68 7.12
N LEU A 10 -21.76 2.37 7.20
CA LEU A 10 -21.22 1.56 6.11
C LEU A 10 -22.06 1.68 4.83
N LEU A 11 -23.38 1.64 4.96
CA LEU A 11 -24.30 1.85 3.85
C LEU A 11 -24.10 3.23 3.20
N ILE A 12 -24.07 4.30 4.01
CA ILE A 12 -23.89 5.67 3.53
C ILE A 12 -22.54 5.82 2.82
N ILE A 13 -21.45 5.29 3.43
CA ILE A 13 -20.11 5.35 2.85
C ILE A 13 -20.09 4.66 1.47
N LEU A 14 -20.59 3.43 1.39
CA LEU A 14 -20.57 2.66 0.15
C LEU A 14 -21.39 3.31 -0.96
N LEU A 15 -22.60 3.80 -0.64
CA LEU A 15 -23.45 4.48 -1.61
C LEU A 15 -22.86 5.81 -2.06
N ALA A 16 -22.42 6.65 -1.12
CA ALA A 16 -21.86 7.95 -1.44
C ALA A 16 -20.57 7.84 -2.24
N ALA A 17 -19.65 6.95 -1.85
CA ALA A 17 -18.42 6.70 -2.58
C ALA A 17 -18.72 6.24 -4.02
N ARG A 18 -19.68 5.32 -4.19
CA ARG A 18 -20.06 4.83 -5.51
C ARG A 18 -20.71 5.92 -6.37
N LEU A 19 -21.62 6.68 -5.81
CA LEU A 19 -22.32 7.76 -6.54
C LEU A 19 -21.35 8.89 -6.94
N MET A 20 -20.55 9.36 -6.00
CA MET A 20 -19.57 10.41 -6.27
C MET A 20 -18.45 9.93 -7.21
N GLY A 21 -18.04 8.67 -7.09
CA GLY A 21 -17.10 8.05 -8.03
C GLY A 21 -17.66 8.01 -9.46
N GLU A 22 -18.92 7.63 -9.63
CA GLU A 22 -19.60 7.65 -10.93
C GLU A 22 -19.70 9.07 -11.50
N ILE A 23 -19.99 10.07 -10.67
CA ILE A 23 -20.00 11.49 -11.06
C ILE A 23 -18.62 11.92 -11.55
N ALA A 24 -17.56 11.56 -10.82
CA ALA A 24 -16.18 11.87 -11.21
C ALA A 24 -15.83 11.28 -12.58
N VAL A 25 -16.17 10.01 -12.83
CA VAL A 25 -15.94 9.35 -14.12
C VAL A 25 -16.69 10.05 -15.26
N ARG A 26 -17.94 10.48 -15.04
CA ARG A 26 -18.69 11.26 -16.04
C ARG A 26 -18.06 12.62 -16.32
N LEU A 27 -17.37 13.19 -15.33
CA LEU A 27 -16.58 14.42 -15.48
C LEU A 27 -15.17 14.17 -16.05
N ARG A 28 -14.88 12.93 -16.52
CA ARG A 28 -13.59 12.49 -17.04
C ARG A 28 -12.44 12.54 -16.01
N ALA A 29 -12.76 12.41 -14.74
CA ALA A 29 -11.80 12.29 -13.64
C ALA A 29 -11.75 10.83 -13.14
N PRO A 30 -10.64 10.38 -12.54
CA PRO A 30 -10.57 9.08 -11.88
C PRO A 30 -11.65 8.94 -10.78
N SER A 31 -12.22 7.73 -10.63
CA SER A 31 -13.30 7.47 -9.66
C SER A 31 -12.90 7.80 -8.23
N VAL A 32 -11.63 7.58 -7.88
CA VAL A 32 -11.09 7.85 -6.55
C VAL A 32 -11.25 9.32 -6.11
N ILE A 33 -11.23 10.27 -7.06
CA ILE A 33 -11.46 11.69 -6.73
C ILE A 33 -12.87 11.90 -6.20
N GLY A 34 -13.87 11.23 -6.80
CA GLY A 34 -15.23 11.25 -6.30
C GLY A 34 -15.38 10.56 -4.95
N GLU A 35 -14.72 9.42 -4.76
CA GLU A 35 -14.71 8.68 -3.49
C GLU A 35 -14.11 9.51 -2.35
N LEU A 36 -12.99 10.21 -2.60
CA LEU A 36 -12.38 11.14 -1.64
C LEU A 36 -13.30 12.35 -1.37
N ALA A 37 -13.91 12.93 -2.41
CA ALA A 37 -14.85 14.02 -2.25
C ALA A 37 -16.07 13.61 -1.40
N ALA A 38 -16.56 12.37 -1.56
CA ALA A 38 -17.62 11.83 -0.70
C ALA A 38 -17.19 11.80 0.78
N GLY A 39 -15.97 11.38 1.06
CA GLY A 39 -15.42 11.37 2.42
C GLY A 39 -15.28 12.78 3.01
N VAL A 40 -14.85 13.76 2.23
CA VAL A 40 -14.77 15.17 2.68
C VAL A 40 -16.15 15.75 2.95
N VAL A 41 -17.14 15.47 2.06
CA VAL A 41 -18.51 15.98 2.20
C VAL A 41 -19.20 15.39 3.42
N LEU A 42 -19.13 14.07 3.60
CA LEU A 42 -19.83 13.37 4.69
C LEU A 42 -19.08 13.43 6.02
N GLY A 43 -17.77 13.62 5.96
CA GLY A 43 -16.89 13.65 7.14
C GLY A 43 -16.99 14.96 7.93
N PRO A 44 -16.14 15.09 8.95
CA PRO A 44 -16.15 16.24 9.86
C PRO A 44 -15.80 17.57 9.18
N SER A 45 -15.22 17.52 7.97
CA SER A 45 -14.81 18.71 7.23
C SER A 45 -15.98 19.53 6.71
N LEU A 46 -17.13 18.93 6.38
CA LEU A 46 -18.30 19.64 5.82
C LEU A 46 -19.59 19.33 6.56
N LEU A 47 -20.16 18.12 6.43
CA LEU A 47 -21.46 17.78 7.02
C LEU A 47 -21.34 17.20 8.44
N GLY A 48 -20.22 16.62 8.81
CA GLY A 48 -20.02 15.99 10.12
C GLY A 48 -20.96 14.79 10.37
N TRP A 49 -21.50 14.17 9.33
CA TRP A 49 -22.40 13.01 9.48
C TRP A 49 -21.65 11.75 9.86
N LEU A 50 -20.42 11.63 9.40
CA LEU A 50 -19.55 10.49 9.65
C LEU A 50 -18.35 10.95 10.48
N GLU A 51 -18.31 10.49 11.72
CA GLU A 51 -17.15 10.72 12.58
C GLU A 51 -16.17 9.57 12.45
N PRO A 52 -14.86 9.86 12.26
CA PRO A 52 -13.83 8.83 12.25
C PRO A 52 -13.83 8.07 13.58
N ASN A 53 -13.84 6.74 13.51
CA ASN A 53 -13.74 5.88 14.67
C ASN A 53 -12.85 4.68 14.37
N GLU A 54 -12.39 3.97 15.40
CA GLU A 54 -11.46 2.84 15.29
C GLU A 54 -11.96 1.74 14.33
N VAL A 55 -13.27 1.46 14.31
CA VAL A 55 -13.83 0.41 13.45
C VAL A 55 -13.76 0.80 11.99
N LEU A 56 -14.11 2.05 11.63
CA LEU A 56 -14.02 2.56 10.27
C LEU A 56 -12.56 2.63 9.82
N LYS A 57 -11.65 3.01 10.72
CA LYS A 57 -10.21 3.02 10.45
C LYS A 57 -9.70 1.63 10.12
N LEU A 58 -10.00 0.62 10.93
CA LEU A 58 -9.60 -0.76 10.68
C LEU A 58 -10.17 -1.29 9.36
N LEU A 59 -11.42 -0.97 9.03
CA LEU A 59 -12.00 -1.34 7.73
C LEU A 59 -11.29 -0.67 6.56
N ALA A 60 -10.91 0.61 6.70
CA ALA A 60 -10.16 1.33 5.68
C ALA A 60 -8.76 0.70 5.48
N GLU A 61 -8.07 0.34 6.55
CA GLU A 61 -6.78 -0.35 6.50
C GLU A 61 -6.88 -1.71 5.80
N ILE A 62 -7.89 -2.52 6.14
CA ILE A 62 -8.15 -3.80 5.43
C ILE A 62 -8.45 -3.52 3.95
N GLY A 63 -9.24 -2.50 3.64
CA GLY A 63 -9.56 -2.12 2.26
C GLY A 63 -8.32 -1.78 1.44
N ILE A 64 -7.39 -1.00 2.00
CA ILE A 64 -6.13 -0.65 1.33
C ILE A 64 -5.22 -1.88 1.16
N ILE A 65 -5.12 -2.74 2.17
CA ILE A 65 -4.35 -3.98 2.08
C ILE A 65 -4.87 -4.86 0.94
N LEU A 66 -6.19 -5.03 0.82
CA LEU A 66 -6.81 -5.80 -0.25
C LEU A 66 -6.64 -5.13 -1.62
N LEU A 67 -6.72 -3.80 -1.70
CA LEU A 67 -6.43 -3.05 -2.93
C LEU A 67 -5.00 -3.31 -3.40
N LEU A 68 -4.01 -3.23 -2.52
CA LEU A 68 -2.61 -3.49 -2.88
C LEU A 68 -2.36 -4.96 -3.21
N PHE A 69 -3.08 -5.88 -2.58
CA PHE A 69 -3.07 -7.28 -2.98
C PHE A 69 -3.55 -7.46 -4.44
N GLU A 70 -4.67 -6.86 -4.81
CA GLU A 70 -5.19 -6.88 -6.20
C GLU A 70 -4.16 -6.33 -7.19
N VAL A 71 -3.51 -5.22 -6.86
CA VAL A 71 -2.42 -4.64 -7.66
C VAL A 71 -1.23 -5.58 -7.79
N GLY A 72 -0.86 -6.22 -6.69
CA GLY A 72 0.19 -7.24 -6.70
C GLY A 72 -0.14 -8.40 -7.64
N LEU A 73 -1.40 -8.88 -7.62
CA LEU A 73 -1.88 -9.93 -8.54
C LEU A 73 -1.75 -9.55 -10.01
N GLU A 74 -2.01 -8.30 -10.35
CA GLU A 74 -1.96 -7.78 -11.71
C GLU A 74 -0.54 -7.39 -12.15
N THR A 75 0.39 -7.20 -11.22
CA THR A 75 1.74 -6.73 -11.50
C THR A 75 2.59 -7.81 -12.17
N ASP A 76 3.25 -7.43 -13.29
CA ASP A 76 4.25 -8.27 -13.94
C ASP A 76 5.61 -8.08 -13.26
N VAL A 77 6.00 -9.05 -12.43
CA VAL A 77 7.27 -9.04 -11.66
C VAL A 77 8.48 -8.82 -12.57
N ARG A 78 8.50 -9.38 -13.78
CA ARG A 78 9.63 -9.19 -14.72
C ARG A 78 9.75 -7.75 -15.18
N ARG A 79 8.62 -7.12 -15.50
CA ARG A 79 8.59 -5.70 -15.90
C ARG A 79 8.97 -4.78 -14.73
N LEU A 80 8.50 -5.10 -13.53
CA LEU A 80 8.85 -4.37 -12.31
C LEU A 80 10.37 -4.40 -12.07
N VAL A 81 10.99 -5.59 -12.11
CA VAL A 81 12.45 -5.76 -11.95
C VAL A 81 13.22 -5.06 -13.08
N ASN A 82 12.78 -5.18 -14.32
CA ASN A 82 13.41 -4.51 -15.46
C ASN A 82 13.31 -2.97 -15.41
N SER A 83 12.32 -2.45 -14.71
CA SER A 83 12.16 -1.01 -14.46
C SER A 83 12.91 -0.52 -13.23
N GLY A 84 13.47 -1.43 -12.43
CA GLY A 84 14.02 -1.16 -11.09
C GLY A 84 15.03 -0.03 -11.04
N GLN A 85 15.98 0.05 -12.00
CA GLN A 85 16.94 1.15 -12.05
C GLN A 85 16.27 2.51 -12.26
N LYS A 86 15.24 2.59 -13.12
CA LYS A 86 14.49 3.83 -13.36
C LYS A 86 13.62 4.16 -12.16
N SER A 87 12.97 3.16 -11.57
CA SER A 87 12.20 3.31 -10.34
C SER A 87 13.06 3.84 -9.20
N LEU A 88 14.30 3.33 -9.06
CA LEU A 88 15.24 3.80 -8.05
C LEU A 88 15.61 5.28 -8.23
N VAL A 89 15.92 5.71 -9.47
CA VAL A 89 16.23 7.12 -9.76
C VAL A 89 15.03 8.02 -9.44
N VAL A 90 13.82 7.58 -9.82
CA VAL A 90 12.59 8.32 -9.53
C VAL A 90 12.31 8.37 -8.02
N ALA A 91 12.48 7.25 -7.31
CA ALA A 91 12.31 7.20 -5.85
C ALA A 91 13.29 8.12 -5.13
N ILE A 92 14.58 8.07 -5.48
CA ILE A 92 15.61 8.93 -4.88
C ILE A 92 15.27 10.42 -5.12
N GLY A 93 14.95 10.78 -6.36
CA GLY A 93 14.58 12.16 -6.68
C GLY A 93 13.30 12.60 -5.97
N GLY A 94 12.26 11.77 -6.02
CA GLY A 94 10.96 12.00 -5.38
C GLY A 94 11.03 12.07 -3.86
N PHE A 95 11.98 11.39 -3.25
CA PHE A 95 12.22 11.41 -1.81
C PHE A 95 13.06 12.61 -1.37
N PHE A 96 14.27 12.76 -1.92
CA PHE A 96 15.22 13.76 -1.45
C PHE A 96 14.88 15.20 -1.85
N VAL A 97 14.22 15.41 -2.99
CA VAL A 97 13.86 16.78 -3.41
C VAL A 97 12.78 17.39 -2.50
N PRO A 98 11.63 16.75 -2.24
CA PRO A 98 10.65 17.28 -1.29
C PRO A 98 11.22 17.38 0.14
N PHE A 99 12.04 16.42 0.57
CA PHE A 99 12.72 16.48 1.86
C PHE A 99 13.57 17.74 2.00
N ALA A 100 14.47 17.99 1.03
CA ALA A 100 15.35 19.13 1.05
C ALA A 100 14.59 20.47 0.98
N LEU A 101 13.53 20.53 0.16
CA LEU A 101 12.68 21.72 0.07
C LEU A 101 11.94 21.97 1.40
N GLY A 102 11.30 20.95 1.96
CA GLY A 102 10.57 21.07 3.22
C GLY A 102 11.48 21.42 4.40
N PHE A 103 12.64 20.77 4.48
CA PHE A 103 13.66 21.10 5.46
C PHE A 103 14.15 22.55 5.31
N SER A 104 14.47 22.95 4.08
CA SER A 104 14.98 24.30 3.79
C SER A 104 13.96 25.39 4.14
N LEU A 105 12.71 25.17 3.77
CA LEU A 105 11.62 26.10 4.13
C LEU A 105 11.46 26.20 5.65
N GLY A 106 11.43 25.06 6.36
CA GLY A 106 11.28 25.03 7.80
C GLY A 106 12.45 25.72 8.52
N TYR A 107 13.69 25.38 8.13
CA TYR A 107 14.87 25.82 8.84
C TYR A 107 15.30 27.25 8.51
N TRP A 108 15.29 27.66 7.22
CA TRP A 108 15.81 28.96 6.79
C TRP A 108 14.74 30.06 6.59
N ILE A 109 13.49 29.66 6.30
CA ILE A 109 12.43 30.65 6.04
C ILE A 109 11.55 30.84 7.26
N PHE A 110 11.14 29.74 7.91
CA PHE A 110 10.25 29.78 9.09
C PHE A 110 11.00 29.78 10.43
N ASP A 111 12.33 29.68 10.41
CA ASP A 111 13.20 29.68 11.61
C ASP A 111 12.81 28.65 12.66
N PHE A 112 12.33 27.47 12.21
CA PHE A 112 12.02 26.37 13.08
C PHE A 112 13.29 25.65 13.56
N SER A 113 13.19 24.96 14.70
CA SER A 113 14.31 24.16 15.19
C SER A 113 14.72 23.09 14.17
N LEU A 114 15.98 22.63 14.24
CA LEU A 114 16.51 21.58 13.37
C LEU A 114 15.61 20.34 13.34
N LEU A 115 15.17 19.88 14.52
CA LEU A 115 14.32 18.69 14.64
C LEU A 115 12.97 18.89 13.92
N VAL A 116 12.30 20.01 14.17
CA VAL A 116 11.01 20.33 13.54
C VAL A 116 11.17 20.40 12.02
N SER A 117 12.22 21.04 11.51
CA SER A 117 12.51 21.16 10.08
C SER A 117 12.77 19.81 9.42
N LEU A 118 13.48 18.90 10.11
CA LEU A 118 13.69 17.52 9.65
C LEU A 118 12.36 16.75 9.57
N PHE A 119 11.47 16.89 10.55
CA PHE A 119 10.14 16.27 10.51
C PHE A 119 9.26 16.86 9.40
N ILE A 120 9.30 18.16 9.15
CA ILE A 120 8.58 18.80 8.03
C ILE A 120 9.09 18.22 6.69
N GLY A 121 10.42 18.17 6.50
CA GLY A 121 11.01 17.54 5.32
C GLY A 121 10.55 16.09 5.17
N GLY A 122 10.61 15.31 6.23
CA GLY A 122 10.19 13.90 6.23
C GLY A 122 8.71 13.71 5.93
N THR A 123 7.83 14.56 6.46
CA THR A 123 6.40 14.50 6.20
C THR A 123 6.06 14.79 4.74
N LEU A 124 6.81 15.70 4.10
CA LEU A 124 6.59 16.06 2.70
C LEU A 124 7.08 14.98 1.71
N THR A 125 7.92 14.05 2.13
CA THR A 125 8.33 12.92 1.27
C THR A 125 7.28 11.83 1.19
N ALA A 126 6.47 11.66 2.24
CA ALA A 126 5.53 10.57 2.34
C ALA A 126 4.48 10.61 1.22
N THR A 127 4.46 9.59 0.37
CA THR A 127 3.58 9.48 -0.78
C THR A 127 2.58 8.34 -0.60
N SER A 128 1.31 8.54 -1.01
CA SER A 128 0.31 7.47 -0.95
C SER A 128 0.39 6.57 -2.17
N ILE A 129 0.92 5.35 -1.99
CA ILE A 129 0.90 4.32 -3.03
C ILE A 129 -0.54 3.92 -3.41
N GLY A 130 -1.46 3.87 -2.44
CA GLY A 130 -2.84 3.44 -2.68
C GLY A 130 -3.58 4.33 -3.69
N ILE A 131 -3.48 5.66 -3.56
CA ILE A 131 -4.09 6.61 -4.49
C ILE A 131 -3.44 6.49 -5.88
N THR A 132 -2.12 6.45 -5.92
CA THR A 132 -1.35 6.33 -7.17
C THR A 132 -1.77 5.08 -7.95
N VAL A 133 -1.86 3.96 -7.28
CA VAL A 133 -2.28 2.68 -7.84
C VAL A 133 -3.71 2.76 -8.35
N ARG A 134 -4.63 3.31 -7.57
CA ARG A 134 -6.03 3.44 -7.97
C ARG A 134 -6.18 4.29 -9.23
N VAL A 135 -5.49 5.43 -9.31
CA VAL A 135 -5.49 6.28 -10.50
C VAL A 135 -4.91 5.55 -11.71
N LEU A 136 -3.78 4.84 -11.56
CA LEU A 136 -3.20 4.05 -12.64
C LEU A 136 -4.14 2.93 -13.11
N SER A 137 -4.89 2.30 -12.20
CA SER A 137 -5.90 1.29 -12.51
C SER A 137 -7.05 1.88 -13.31
N ASP A 138 -7.65 2.96 -12.84
CA ASP A 138 -8.75 3.66 -13.51
C ASP A 138 -8.36 4.10 -14.94
N LEU A 139 -7.11 4.53 -15.12
CA LEU A 139 -6.54 4.91 -16.42
C LEU A 139 -6.09 3.71 -17.26
N LYS A 140 -6.14 2.48 -16.74
CA LYS A 140 -5.62 1.24 -17.39
C LYS A 140 -4.13 1.36 -17.77
N ARG A 141 -3.33 2.04 -16.95
CA ARG A 141 -1.90 2.32 -17.18
C ARG A 141 -0.95 1.54 -16.27
N GLN A 142 -1.44 0.68 -15.37
CA GLN A 142 -0.60 -0.09 -14.45
C GLN A 142 0.43 -0.97 -15.18
N GLN A 143 0.05 -1.59 -16.30
CA GLN A 143 0.90 -2.48 -17.08
C GLN A 143 1.83 -1.76 -18.05
N ASN A 144 1.69 -0.45 -18.20
CA ASN A 144 2.56 0.35 -19.06
C ASN A 144 3.93 0.56 -18.38
N LYS A 145 4.92 0.92 -19.18
CA LYS A 145 6.29 1.15 -18.71
C LYS A 145 6.36 2.23 -17.62
N GLU A 146 5.63 3.31 -17.83
CA GLU A 146 5.53 4.42 -16.89
C GLU A 146 4.86 3.99 -15.59
N GLY A 147 3.74 3.25 -15.68
CA GLY A 147 3.03 2.69 -14.52
C GLY A 147 3.91 1.77 -13.68
N GLN A 148 4.70 0.91 -14.31
CA GLN A 148 5.63 0.02 -13.62
C GLN A 148 6.79 0.78 -12.95
N ILE A 149 7.27 1.88 -13.56
CA ILE A 149 8.28 2.75 -12.95
C ILE A 149 7.71 3.43 -11.71
N VAL A 150 6.50 3.99 -11.82
CA VAL A 150 5.82 4.69 -10.71
C VAL A 150 5.52 3.73 -9.56
N LEU A 151 5.00 2.52 -9.86
CA LEU A 151 4.76 1.48 -8.84
C LEU A 151 6.04 1.09 -8.12
N GLY A 152 7.12 0.82 -8.88
CA GLY A 152 8.40 0.47 -8.29
C GLY A 152 9.00 1.61 -7.46
N ALA A 153 8.86 2.86 -7.91
CA ALA A 153 9.31 4.03 -7.17
C ALA A 153 8.54 4.20 -5.86
N ALA A 154 7.20 4.04 -5.88
CA ALA A 154 6.38 4.16 -4.69
C ALA A 154 6.70 3.09 -3.63
N VAL A 155 6.96 1.84 -4.03
CA VAL A 155 7.41 0.78 -3.11
C VAL A 155 8.76 1.12 -2.47
N LEU A 156 9.71 1.67 -3.25
CA LEU A 156 11.00 2.09 -2.73
C LEU A 156 10.88 3.31 -1.80
N ASP A 157 9.98 4.23 -2.12
CA ASP A 157 9.67 5.41 -1.30
C ASP A 157 9.16 5.02 0.09
N ASP A 158 8.25 4.04 0.17
CA ASP A 158 7.76 3.50 1.46
C ASP A 158 8.91 2.93 2.30
N VAL A 159 9.85 2.22 1.68
CA VAL A 159 11.04 1.70 2.39
C VAL A 159 11.92 2.84 2.90
N LEU A 160 12.17 3.85 2.07
CA LEU A 160 12.95 5.02 2.46
C LEU A 160 12.25 5.81 3.58
N GLY A 161 10.91 5.92 3.53
CA GLY A 161 10.09 6.57 4.56
C GLY A 161 10.22 5.89 5.92
N VAL A 162 10.15 4.56 5.98
CA VAL A 162 10.34 3.78 7.23
C VAL A 162 11.74 4.01 7.82
N VAL A 163 12.77 3.98 6.96
CA VAL A 163 14.15 4.25 7.40
C VAL A 163 14.30 5.68 7.94
N LEU A 164 13.73 6.66 7.24
CA LEU A 164 13.77 8.06 7.68
C LEU A 164 13.06 8.22 9.02
N LEU A 165 11.87 7.65 9.19
CA LEU A 165 11.14 7.71 10.46
C LEU A 165 11.94 7.11 11.62
N ALA A 166 12.60 5.97 11.40
CA ALA A 166 13.46 5.35 12.40
C ALA A 166 14.62 6.27 12.79
N LEU A 167 15.28 6.92 11.81
CA LEU A 167 16.36 7.86 12.04
C LEU A 167 15.89 9.12 12.78
N LEU A 168 14.75 9.69 12.38
CA LEU A 168 14.18 10.88 13.03
C LEU A 168 13.74 10.58 14.47
N TYR A 169 13.19 9.40 14.71
CA TYR A 169 12.82 8.97 16.06
C TYR A 169 14.05 8.87 16.97
N GLU A 170 15.13 8.19 16.54
CA GLU A 170 16.38 8.11 17.29
C GLU A 170 16.98 9.49 17.57
N PHE A 171 16.97 10.37 16.57
CA PHE A 171 17.45 11.74 16.72
C PHE A 171 16.61 12.52 17.75
N SER A 172 15.29 12.31 17.79
CA SER A 172 14.37 13.00 18.70
C SER A 172 14.58 12.64 20.17
N ILE A 173 14.98 11.40 20.46
CA ILE A 173 15.24 10.92 21.84
C ILE A 173 16.67 11.20 22.32
N GLY A 174 17.48 11.94 21.53
CA GLY A 174 18.84 12.31 21.91
C GLY A 174 19.88 11.20 21.76
N GLY A 175 19.52 10.08 21.14
CA GLY A 175 20.41 8.91 20.94
C GLY A 175 21.45 9.08 19.82
N GLY A 176 21.39 10.15 19.04
CA GLY A 176 22.17 10.32 17.82
C GLY A 176 21.70 9.38 16.72
N VAL A 177 22.08 9.67 15.47
CA VAL A 177 21.71 8.83 14.31
C VAL A 177 22.57 7.59 14.30
N SER A 178 21.98 6.41 14.53
CA SER A 178 22.69 5.13 14.45
C SER A 178 22.56 4.53 13.05
N ALA A 179 23.64 4.59 12.27
CA ALA A 179 23.72 3.90 10.96
C ALA A 179 23.50 2.39 11.09
N VAL A 180 23.77 1.80 12.24
CA VAL A 180 23.54 0.39 12.52
C VAL A 180 22.04 0.07 12.57
N ASN A 181 21.24 0.91 13.22
CA ASN A 181 19.80 0.69 13.32
C ASN A 181 19.10 0.95 11.99
N ALA A 182 19.49 2.00 11.26
CA ALA A 182 19.04 2.20 9.88
C ALA A 182 19.37 1.01 8.98
N GLY A 183 20.59 0.47 9.10
CA GLY A 183 21.01 -0.73 8.37
C GLY A 183 20.19 -1.96 8.73
N LYS A 184 19.84 -2.16 10.00
CA LYS A 184 18.95 -3.25 10.42
C LYS A 184 17.57 -3.14 9.78
N VAL A 185 16.94 -1.95 9.82
CA VAL A 185 15.63 -1.71 9.19
C VAL A 185 15.69 -2.02 7.70
N LEU A 186 16.70 -1.52 6.99
CA LEU A 186 16.90 -1.81 5.56
C LEU A 186 17.07 -3.31 5.28
N ILE A 187 17.85 -4.03 6.09
CA ILE A 187 18.04 -5.48 5.94
C ILE A 187 16.72 -6.21 6.19
N PHE A 188 15.98 -5.88 7.25
CA PHE A 188 14.71 -6.54 7.56
C PHE A 188 13.65 -6.29 6.49
N VAL A 189 13.48 -5.04 6.05
CA VAL A 189 12.53 -4.68 5.00
C VAL A 189 12.95 -5.29 3.66
N GLY A 190 14.22 -5.21 3.30
CA GLY A 190 14.76 -5.85 2.09
C GLY A 190 14.60 -7.37 2.10
N ALA A 191 14.88 -8.02 3.22
CA ALA A 191 14.67 -9.45 3.39
C ALA A 191 13.17 -9.81 3.27
N PHE A 192 12.29 -9.00 3.86
CA PHE A 192 10.85 -9.17 3.73
C PHE A 192 10.41 -9.16 2.26
N PHE A 193 10.84 -8.18 1.45
CA PHE A 193 10.48 -8.09 0.04
C PHE A 193 10.99 -9.26 -0.82
N ILE A 194 12.07 -9.92 -0.40
CA ILE A 194 12.61 -11.10 -1.09
C ILE A 194 11.91 -12.37 -0.60
N LEU A 195 11.76 -12.51 0.72
CA LEU A 195 11.26 -13.75 1.33
C LEU A 195 9.74 -13.87 1.30
N ALA A 196 9.00 -12.75 1.43
CA ALA A 196 7.54 -12.78 1.48
C ALA A 196 6.91 -13.33 0.19
N PRO A 197 7.30 -12.90 -1.04
CA PRO A 197 6.81 -13.50 -2.27
C PRO A 197 7.17 -14.98 -2.40
N LEU A 198 8.35 -15.38 -1.92
CA LEU A 198 8.79 -16.77 -1.96
C LEU A 198 7.98 -17.65 -1.00
N ALA A 199 7.76 -17.17 0.22
CA ALA A 199 6.94 -17.86 1.23
C ALA A 199 5.47 -17.94 0.77
N ALA A 200 4.92 -16.85 0.25
CA ALA A 200 3.54 -16.84 -0.27
C ALA A 200 3.38 -17.82 -1.44
N LYS A 201 4.39 -17.96 -2.31
CA LYS A 201 4.40 -18.98 -3.37
C LYS A 201 4.36 -20.40 -2.81
N LEU A 202 5.18 -20.69 -1.79
CA LEU A 202 5.17 -22.03 -1.15
C LEU A 202 3.82 -22.31 -0.50
N ILE A 203 3.23 -21.34 0.20
CA ILE A 203 1.92 -21.47 0.83
C ILE A 203 0.83 -21.66 -0.23
N SER A 204 0.88 -20.93 -1.35
CA SER A 204 -0.08 -21.08 -2.45
C SER A 204 -0.06 -22.48 -3.07
N LEU A 205 1.13 -23.09 -3.21
CA LEU A 205 1.28 -24.48 -3.67
C LEU A 205 0.66 -25.48 -2.67
N LEU A 206 0.82 -25.21 -1.37
CA LEU A 206 0.16 -26.02 -0.32
C LEU A 206 -1.35 -25.88 -0.38
N ILE A 207 -1.88 -24.64 -0.49
CA ILE A 207 -3.32 -24.37 -0.61
C ILE A 207 -3.89 -25.12 -1.83
N GLY A 208 -3.24 -25.05 -2.99
CA GLY A 208 -3.68 -25.75 -4.20
C GLY A 208 -3.72 -27.29 -4.03
N ARG A 209 -2.79 -27.86 -3.27
CA ARG A 209 -2.82 -29.29 -2.94
C ARG A 209 -3.94 -29.65 -1.98
N PHE A 210 -4.22 -28.81 -0.99
CA PHE A 210 -5.33 -29.01 -0.05
C PHE A 210 -6.69 -28.84 -0.72
N ASP A 211 -6.83 -27.87 -1.64
CA ASP A 211 -8.07 -27.63 -2.38
C ASP A 211 -8.46 -28.85 -3.24
N ALA A 212 -7.46 -29.50 -3.87
CA ALA A 212 -7.68 -30.72 -4.65
C ALA A 212 -8.19 -31.91 -3.82
N ILE A 213 -8.04 -31.88 -2.49
CA ILE A 213 -8.45 -32.96 -1.56
C ILE A 213 -9.67 -32.53 -0.75
N SER A 214 -9.97 -31.23 -0.67
CA SER A 214 -11.02 -30.69 0.20
C SER A 214 -12.37 -30.70 -0.50
N GLU A 215 -13.38 -31.21 0.18
CA GLU A 215 -14.78 -31.15 -0.24
C GLU A 215 -15.51 -29.87 0.25
N ILE A 216 -14.80 -28.96 0.94
CA ILE A 216 -15.39 -27.77 1.57
C ILE A 216 -15.42 -26.62 0.54
N PRO A 217 -16.60 -26.11 0.16
CA PRO A 217 -16.70 -24.99 -0.74
C PRO A 217 -16.17 -23.71 -0.09
N GLY A 218 -15.45 -22.88 -0.85
CA GLY A 218 -14.92 -21.58 -0.39
C GLY A 218 -13.54 -21.64 0.27
N LEU A 219 -12.83 -22.77 0.20
CA LEU A 219 -11.48 -22.91 0.72
C LEU A 219 -10.52 -21.88 0.10
N ILE A 220 -10.55 -21.71 -1.22
CA ILE A 220 -9.65 -20.79 -1.95
C ILE A 220 -9.83 -19.33 -1.50
N PRO A 221 -11.03 -18.73 -1.54
CA PRO A 221 -11.22 -17.35 -1.09
C PRO A 221 -10.78 -17.12 0.35
N THR A 222 -11.16 -18.02 1.25
CA THR A 222 -10.78 -17.92 2.67
C THR A 222 -9.27 -18.00 2.85
N SER A 223 -8.60 -18.92 2.17
CA SER A 223 -7.15 -19.10 2.24
C SER A 223 -6.41 -17.88 1.67
N ILE A 224 -6.91 -17.27 0.58
CA ILE A 224 -6.33 -16.07 0.00
C ILE A 224 -6.42 -14.90 0.99
N VAL A 225 -7.60 -14.64 1.55
CA VAL A 225 -7.79 -13.57 2.54
C VAL A 225 -6.91 -13.80 3.77
N SER A 226 -6.87 -15.02 4.29
CA SER A 226 -6.00 -15.38 5.42
C SER A 226 -4.53 -15.17 5.12
N LEU A 227 -4.09 -15.50 3.90
CA LEU A 227 -2.72 -15.26 3.45
C LEU A 227 -2.38 -13.78 3.38
N VAL A 228 -3.26 -12.97 2.82
CA VAL A 228 -3.09 -11.52 2.73
C VAL A 228 -2.95 -10.89 4.11
N LEU A 229 -3.85 -11.26 5.04
CA LEU A 229 -3.80 -10.76 6.42
C LEU A 229 -2.54 -11.25 7.17
N PHE A 230 -2.12 -12.49 6.93
CA PHE A 230 -0.88 -13.01 7.51
C PHE A 230 0.35 -12.22 7.04
N PHE A 231 0.45 -11.91 5.74
CA PHE A 231 1.57 -11.12 5.23
C PHE A 231 1.51 -9.65 5.65
N ALA A 232 0.32 -9.08 5.81
CA ALA A 232 0.15 -7.75 6.39
C ALA A 232 0.65 -7.71 7.84
N TRP A 233 0.24 -8.69 8.66
CA TRP A 233 0.74 -8.84 10.03
C TRP A 233 2.27 -9.05 10.08
N LEU A 234 2.80 -9.89 9.20
CA LEU A 234 4.24 -10.15 9.13
C LEU A 234 5.02 -8.89 8.73
N ALA A 235 4.51 -8.10 7.78
CA ALA A 235 5.11 -6.82 7.40
C ALA A 235 5.21 -5.88 8.61
N HIS A 236 4.13 -5.71 9.35
CA HIS A 236 4.11 -4.93 10.59
C HIS A 236 5.15 -5.44 11.61
N ALA A 237 5.22 -6.75 11.81
CA ALA A 237 6.14 -7.37 12.77
C ALA A 237 7.63 -7.12 12.45
N VAL A 238 7.96 -6.87 11.18
CA VAL A 238 9.33 -6.54 10.73
C VAL A 238 9.56 -5.02 10.57
N GLY A 239 8.57 -4.19 10.95
CA GLY A 239 8.67 -2.73 10.87
C GLY A 239 8.38 -2.14 9.50
N ALA A 240 7.75 -2.91 8.59
CA ALA A 240 7.27 -2.45 7.30
C ALA A 240 5.77 -2.14 7.34
N PRO A 241 5.27 -1.22 6.51
CA PRO A 241 3.83 -0.96 6.39
C PRO A 241 3.03 -2.21 5.97
N GLU A 242 1.87 -2.46 6.60
CA GLU A 242 1.01 -3.64 6.39
C GLU A 242 0.58 -3.78 4.92
N LEU A 243 0.37 -2.65 4.23
CA LEU A 243 -0.01 -2.65 2.82
C LEU A 243 1.03 -3.31 1.92
N LEU A 244 2.33 -3.21 2.25
CA LEU A 244 3.39 -3.89 1.51
C LEU A 244 3.30 -5.42 1.66
N GLY A 245 2.77 -5.90 2.79
CA GLY A 245 2.44 -7.32 2.98
C GLY A 245 1.36 -7.78 2.01
N GLY A 246 0.28 -7.01 1.87
CA GLY A 246 -0.77 -7.27 0.88
C GLY A 246 -0.22 -7.30 -0.55
N PHE A 247 0.58 -6.29 -0.93
CA PHE A 247 1.23 -6.24 -2.24
C PHE A 247 2.16 -7.44 -2.50
N ALA A 248 3.00 -7.81 -1.53
CA ALA A 248 3.90 -8.96 -1.63
C ALA A 248 3.14 -10.29 -1.81
N ALA A 249 2.04 -10.49 -1.07
CA ALA A 249 1.15 -11.63 -1.24
C ALA A 249 0.53 -11.66 -2.65
N GLY A 250 0.10 -10.51 -3.17
CA GLY A 250 -0.43 -10.36 -4.52
C GLY A 250 0.61 -10.69 -5.60
N LEU A 251 1.83 -10.17 -5.48
CA LEU A 251 2.93 -10.48 -6.39
C LEU A 251 3.21 -11.99 -6.47
N ALA A 252 3.21 -12.66 -5.32
CA ALA A 252 3.47 -14.10 -5.26
C ALA A 252 2.37 -14.94 -5.91
N LEU A 253 1.11 -14.46 -5.84
CA LEU A 253 -0.05 -15.11 -6.45
C LEU A 253 -0.36 -14.57 -7.86
N SER A 254 0.48 -13.71 -8.43
CA SER A 254 0.23 -13.09 -9.74
C SER A 254 0.01 -14.15 -10.84
N ARG A 255 -0.89 -13.85 -11.78
CA ARG A 255 -1.39 -14.80 -12.81
C ARG A 255 -0.30 -15.54 -13.60
N ARG A 256 0.89 -14.99 -13.77
CA ARG A 256 2.00 -15.67 -14.42
C ARG A 256 2.63 -16.80 -13.60
N PHE A 257 2.45 -16.80 -12.28
CA PHE A 257 2.82 -17.93 -11.43
C PHE A 257 1.71 -18.99 -11.39
N PHE A 258 0.44 -18.60 -11.53
CA PHE A 258 -0.71 -19.49 -11.52
C PHE A 258 -0.98 -20.19 -12.87
N SER A 259 -0.61 -19.58 -14.01
CA SER A 259 -0.85 -20.19 -15.32
C SER A 259 -0.17 -21.54 -15.53
N THR A 260 0.86 -21.85 -14.76
CA THR A 260 1.49 -23.19 -14.73
C THR A 260 0.73 -24.20 -13.86
N LEU A 261 -0.18 -23.76 -13.01
CA LEU A 261 -0.92 -24.63 -12.08
C LEU A 261 -2.40 -24.85 -12.46
N TRP A 262 -3.02 -23.87 -13.15
CA TRP A 262 -4.43 -23.91 -13.54
C TRP A 262 -4.67 -24.36 -15.00
N TYR A 263 -3.63 -24.41 -15.83
CA TYR A 263 -3.72 -25.01 -17.16
C TYR A 263 -3.27 -26.49 -17.10
N SER A 264 -3.92 -27.28 -16.23
CA SER A 264 -3.99 -28.72 -16.42
C SER A 264 -5.19 -28.98 -17.34
N PRO A 265 -5.02 -29.67 -18.47
CA PRO A 265 -6.10 -29.92 -19.45
C PRO A 265 -7.11 -31.00 -18.97
N ALA A 266 -7.43 -31.02 -17.69
CA ALA A 266 -8.33 -32.00 -17.09
C ALA A 266 -9.79 -31.52 -16.97
N TYR A 267 -10.12 -30.30 -17.41
CA TYR A 267 -11.49 -29.79 -17.49
C TYR A 267 -11.72 -29.17 -18.87
N GLY A 268 -11.65 -29.98 -19.90
CA GLY A 268 -12.16 -29.75 -21.23
C GLY A 268 -13.25 -30.77 -21.53
#